data_6e6d889e57570cf534e0345271f7a3a9
#
_entry.id   6e6d889e57570cf534e0345271f7a3a9
#
_cell.length_a   1.000
_cell.length_b   1.000
_cell.length_c   1.000
_cell.angle_alpha   90.00
_cell.angle_beta   90.00
_cell.angle_gamma   90.00
#
_symmetry.space_group_name_H-M   'P 1'
#
loop_
_entity.id
_entity.type
_entity.pdbx_description
1 polymer ?
#
loop_
_entity_poly.entity_id
_entity_poly.type
_entity_poly.pdbx_seq_one_letter_code
_entity_poly.pdbx_strand_id
1 'polypeptide(L)'
;YEYYDGDDAYYIATAVLTDAFDTMYLRDTYTGYIYPLDARHAFSPTPIYQAWLSRLSGIAPAAVAHSVLAPVWLVFLYCIYGQIGSRLLWNRKNYKPVFMILLAVWFMYGNISLYTTETFAMTRTWQGKGLMAGMVIPALFLSLLYLAQETTSQGMWMLFICVCVSAVFA
;
A
#
# COMPACT_ATOMS: atom_id res chain seq x y z
N TYR A 1 11.83 -13.68 5.28
CA TYR A 1 11.37 -14.17 3.97
C TYR A 1 11.99 -13.25 2.91
N GLU A 2 13.11 -13.64 2.34
CA GLU A 2 13.62 -13.03 1.11
C GLU A 2 12.80 -13.58 -0.05
N TYR A 3 11.90 -12.76 -0.56
CA TYR A 3 11.17 -13.06 -1.78
C TYR A 3 11.91 -12.42 -2.94
N TYR A 4 12.53 -13.22 -3.80
CA TYR A 4 13.17 -12.73 -5.01
C TYR A 4 12.09 -12.33 -6.01
N ASP A 5 11.82 -11.03 -6.09
CA ASP A 5 10.84 -10.44 -7.00
C ASP A 5 11.52 -9.42 -7.91
N GLY A 6 11.48 -9.64 -9.21
CA GLY A 6 12.01 -8.70 -10.19
C GLY A 6 11.33 -7.32 -10.13
N ASP A 7 10.06 -7.28 -9.72
CA ASP A 7 9.31 -6.03 -9.49
C ASP A 7 9.92 -5.23 -8.33
N ASP A 8 10.39 -5.90 -7.27
CA ASP A 8 11.04 -5.22 -6.14
C ASP A 8 12.30 -4.48 -6.60
N ALA A 9 13.16 -5.15 -7.37
CA ALA A 9 14.36 -4.53 -7.92
C ALA A 9 14.03 -3.28 -8.74
N TYR A 10 12.96 -3.31 -9.56
CA TYR A 10 12.52 -2.18 -10.35
C TYR A 10 12.11 -0.98 -9.49
N TYR A 11 11.19 -1.16 -8.55
CA TYR A 11 10.64 -0.06 -7.75
C TYR A 11 11.67 0.55 -6.80
N ILE A 12 12.49 -0.29 -6.17
CA ILE A 12 13.56 0.19 -5.27
C ILE A 12 14.67 0.88 -6.08
N ALA A 13 15.08 0.34 -7.24
CA ALA A 13 16.05 1.00 -8.10
C ALA A 13 15.52 2.35 -8.61
N THR A 14 14.23 2.46 -8.95
CA THR A 14 13.61 3.73 -9.31
C THR A 14 13.71 4.75 -8.17
N ALA A 15 13.43 4.36 -6.94
CA ALA A 15 13.55 5.24 -5.78
C ALA A 15 15.01 5.68 -5.55
N VAL A 16 15.96 4.76 -5.66
CA VAL A 16 17.40 5.04 -5.53
C VAL A 16 17.89 5.98 -6.62
N LEU A 17 17.52 5.74 -7.89
CA LEU A 17 17.91 6.60 -9.00
C LEU A 17 17.29 8.00 -8.90
N THR A 18 16.03 8.07 -8.46
CA THR A 18 15.36 9.36 -8.20
C THR A 18 16.08 10.14 -7.12
N ASP A 19 16.49 9.51 -6.04
CA ASP A 19 17.25 10.13 -4.96
C ASP A 19 18.64 10.57 -5.41
N ALA A 20 19.36 9.72 -6.13
CA ALA A 20 20.74 9.97 -6.56
C ALA A 20 20.86 11.05 -7.65
N PHE A 21 19.93 11.09 -8.60
CA PHE A 21 20.03 11.95 -9.80
C PHE A 21 19.04 13.13 -9.82
N ASP A 22 18.20 13.25 -8.82
CA ASP A 22 17.16 14.30 -8.73
C ASP A 22 16.21 14.34 -9.93
N THR A 23 15.89 13.16 -10.48
CA THR A 23 15.07 13.03 -11.68
C THR A 23 14.03 11.93 -11.49
N MET A 24 12.76 12.19 -11.83
CA MET A 24 11.68 11.23 -11.74
C MET A 24 11.55 10.44 -13.05
N TYR A 25 11.70 9.12 -13.01
CA TYR A 25 11.47 8.21 -14.15
C TYR A 25 12.27 8.54 -15.44
N LEU A 26 13.34 9.33 -15.34
CA LEU A 26 14.15 9.70 -16.50
C LEU A 26 15.17 8.63 -16.87
N ARG A 27 15.54 7.76 -15.92
CA ARG A 27 16.56 6.74 -16.11
C ARG A 27 15.95 5.36 -16.01
N ASP A 28 16.35 4.51 -16.94
CA ASP A 28 16.05 3.08 -16.88
C ASP A 28 16.72 2.44 -15.66
N THR A 29 15.95 1.67 -14.90
CA THR A 29 16.37 1.13 -13.61
C THR A 29 17.42 0.02 -13.72
N TYR A 30 17.52 -0.64 -14.87
CA TYR A 30 18.44 -1.73 -15.09
C TYR A 30 19.74 -1.31 -15.78
N THR A 31 19.64 -0.33 -16.69
CA THR A 31 20.79 0.11 -17.51
C THR A 31 21.35 1.46 -17.07
N GLY A 32 20.57 2.27 -16.33
CA GLY A 32 20.94 3.63 -15.93
C GLY A 32 20.90 4.66 -17.07
N TYR A 33 20.62 4.26 -18.30
CA TYR A 33 20.54 5.18 -19.44
C TYR A 33 19.29 6.08 -19.35
N ILE A 34 19.37 7.25 -19.96
CA ILE A 34 18.23 8.14 -20.10
C ILE A 34 17.24 7.50 -21.06
N TYR A 35 16.01 7.37 -20.61
CA TYR A 35 14.91 6.76 -21.35
C TYR A 35 13.69 7.69 -21.34
N PRO A 36 12.89 7.73 -22.40
CA PRO A 36 11.65 8.51 -22.38
C PRO A 36 10.69 7.93 -21.33
N LEU A 37 9.91 8.81 -20.71
CA LEU A 37 8.94 8.44 -19.67
C LEU A 37 8.05 7.31 -20.14
N ASP A 38 8.07 6.20 -19.42
CA ASP A 38 7.14 5.09 -19.64
C ASP A 38 5.76 5.47 -19.09
N ALA A 39 4.79 5.59 -20.00
CA ALA A 39 3.41 5.93 -19.65
C ALA A 39 2.79 4.97 -18.62
N ARG A 40 3.22 3.70 -18.60
CA ARG A 40 2.75 2.69 -17.64
C ARG A 40 3.10 3.04 -16.20
N HIS A 41 4.25 3.64 -15.95
CA HIS A 41 4.76 3.96 -14.63
C HIS A 41 4.61 5.44 -14.25
N ALA A 42 4.17 6.30 -15.20
CA ALA A 42 4.07 7.74 -15.02
C ALA A 42 3.17 8.15 -13.83
N PHE A 43 2.18 7.33 -13.50
CA PHE A 43 1.24 7.57 -12.40
C PHE A 43 1.53 6.74 -11.14
N SER A 44 2.71 6.13 -11.02
CA SER A 44 3.10 5.40 -9.83
C SER A 44 3.93 6.28 -8.88
N PRO A 45 3.34 6.96 -7.90
CA PRO A 45 4.05 7.89 -7.02
C PRO A 45 4.88 7.19 -5.95
N THR A 46 4.67 5.91 -5.71
CA THR A 46 5.26 5.19 -4.56
C THR A 46 6.79 5.26 -4.52
N PRO A 47 7.55 4.98 -5.60
CA PRO A 47 9.01 5.10 -5.59
C PRO A 47 9.49 6.54 -5.38
N ILE A 48 8.78 7.51 -5.95
CA ILE A 48 9.10 8.93 -5.81
C ILE A 48 8.88 9.39 -4.36
N TYR A 49 7.78 8.95 -3.74
CA TYR A 49 7.51 9.20 -2.33
C TYR A 49 8.58 8.61 -1.42
N GLN A 50 9.07 7.40 -1.71
CA GLN A 50 10.17 6.77 -0.98
C GLN A 50 11.47 7.58 -1.11
N ALA A 51 11.81 8.04 -2.31
CA ALA A 51 12.97 8.91 -2.56
C ALA A 51 12.84 10.25 -1.81
N TRP A 52 11.66 10.86 -1.81
CA TRP A 52 11.40 12.09 -1.09
C TRP A 52 11.57 11.91 0.43
N LEU A 53 11.04 10.84 1.02
CA LEU A 53 11.24 10.51 2.42
C LEU A 53 12.70 10.22 2.76
N SER A 54 13.43 9.55 1.85
CA SER A 54 14.87 9.32 1.96
C SER A 54 15.62 10.64 2.13
N ARG A 55 15.36 11.62 1.27
CA ARG A 55 15.97 12.95 1.36
C ARG A 55 15.64 13.70 2.64
N LEU A 56 14.41 13.63 3.10
CA LEU A 56 14.00 14.29 4.33
C LEU A 56 14.62 13.67 5.58
N SER A 57 14.76 12.34 5.59
CA SER A 57 15.21 11.59 6.77
C SER A 57 16.71 11.29 6.78
N GLY A 58 17.39 11.37 5.63
CA GLY A 58 18.76 10.91 5.45
C GLY A 58 18.93 9.38 5.47
N ILE A 59 17.82 8.64 5.44
CA ILE A 59 17.80 7.17 5.42
C ILE A 59 17.79 6.69 3.96
N ALA A 60 18.59 5.68 3.63
CA ALA A 60 18.62 5.14 2.26
C ALA A 60 17.23 4.70 1.76
N PRO A 61 16.87 4.94 0.47
CA PRO A 61 15.52 4.67 -0.06
C PRO A 61 15.05 3.24 0.16
N ALA A 62 15.94 2.26 0.02
CA ALA A 62 15.62 0.85 0.29
C ALA A 62 15.25 0.61 1.76
N ALA A 63 15.94 1.24 2.71
CA ALA A 63 15.62 1.13 4.12
C ALA A 63 14.31 1.86 4.46
N VAL A 64 14.03 2.99 3.82
CA VAL A 64 12.74 3.69 3.92
C VAL A 64 11.61 2.75 3.47
N ALA A 65 11.75 2.11 2.30
CA ALA A 65 10.74 1.23 1.75
C ALA A 65 10.48 0.01 2.64
N HIS A 66 11.52 -0.76 2.93
CA HIS A 66 11.37 -2.07 3.58
C HIS A 66 11.28 -1.99 5.11
N SER A 67 11.98 -1.04 5.76
CA SER A 67 12.09 -1.02 7.22
C SER A 67 11.24 0.05 7.88
N VAL A 68 10.99 1.18 7.21
CA VAL A 68 10.23 2.29 7.79
C VAL A 68 8.77 2.23 7.35
N LEU A 69 8.52 2.19 6.04
CA LEU A 69 7.16 2.25 5.51
C LEU A 69 6.37 0.94 5.69
N ALA A 70 7.02 -0.21 5.55
CA ALA A 70 6.33 -1.49 5.67
C ALA A 70 5.57 -1.66 7.01
N PRO A 71 6.18 -1.46 8.19
CA PRO A 71 5.44 -1.54 9.46
C PRO A 71 4.37 -0.45 9.59
N VAL A 72 4.59 0.76 9.05
CA VAL A 72 3.59 1.83 9.07
C VAL A 72 2.36 1.41 8.26
N TRP A 73 2.55 0.88 7.06
CA TRP A 73 1.46 0.40 6.22
C TRP A 73 0.71 -0.77 6.84
N LEU A 74 1.40 -1.70 7.53
CA LEU A 74 0.75 -2.77 8.27
C LEU A 74 -0.16 -2.26 9.39
N VAL A 75 0.27 -1.24 10.13
CA VAL A 75 -0.59 -0.61 11.15
C VAL A 75 -1.86 -0.03 10.53
N PHE A 76 -1.74 0.71 9.42
CA PHE A 76 -2.90 1.25 8.71
C PHE A 76 -3.83 0.15 8.19
N LEU A 77 -3.28 -0.91 7.61
CA LEU A 77 -4.03 -2.08 7.15
C LEU A 77 -4.88 -2.66 8.29
N TYR A 78 -4.25 -2.95 9.44
CA TYR A 78 -4.97 -3.50 10.59
C TYR A 78 -5.99 -2.52 11.17
N CYS A 79 -5.74 -1.22 11.12
CA CYS A 79 -6.74 -0.20 11.49
C CYS A 79 -7.96 -0.24 10.57
N ILE A 80 -7.78 -0.34 9.24
CA ILE A 80 -8.88 -0.42 8.27
C ILE A 80 -9.71 -1.69 8.53
N TYR A 81 -9.07 -2.85 8.63
CA TYR A 81 -9.78 -4.11 8.91
C TYR A 81 -10.44 -4.11 10.29
N GLY A 82 -9.83 -3.47 11.28
CA GLY A 82 -10.41 -3.28 12.61
C GLY A 82 -11.71 -2.46 12.57
N GLN A 83 -11.79 -1.45 11.70
CA GLN A 83 -13.01 -0.68 11.46
C GLN A 83 -14.05 -1.50 10.69
N ILE A 84 -13.64 -2.25 9.66
CA ILE A 84 -14.51 -3.19 8.95
C ILE A 84 -15.14 -4.18 9.95
N GLY A 85 -14.31 -4.83 10.78
CA GLY A 85 -14.79 -5.76 11.80
C GLY A 85 -15.75 -5.11 12.79
N SER A 86 -15.51 -3.85 13.20
CA SER A 86 -16.40 -3.11 14.08
C SER A 86 -17.78 -2.84 13.45
N ARG A 87 -17.82 -2.62 12.14
CA ARG A 87 -19.07 -2.36 11.41
C ARG A 87 -19.83 -3.66 11.11
N LEU A 88 -19.16 -4.69 10.66
CA LEU A 88 -19.78 -5.99 10.37
C LEU A 88 -20.29 -6.68 11.63
N LEU A 89 -19.58 -6.53 12.75
CA LEU A 89 -19.91 -7.14 14.03
C LEU A 89 -20.60 -6.19 15.00
N TRP A 90 -21.33 -5.20 14.50
CA TRP A 90 -21.99 -4.16 15.29
C TRP A 90 -22.77 -4.72 16.48
N ASN A 91 -23.57 -5.75 16.26
CA ASN A 91 -24.39 -6.39 17.31
C ASN A 91 -23.61 -7.44 18.12
N ARG A 92 -22.36 -7.70 17.82
CA ARG A 92 -21.53 -8.77 18.41
C ARG A 92 -20.09 -8.29 18.67
N LYS A 93 -19.95 -7.17 19.34
CA LYS A 93 -18.65 -6.51 19.58
C LYS A 93 -17.59 -7.42 20.23
N ASN A 94 -18.01 -8.41 21.03
CA ASN A 94 -17.12 -9.36 21.68
C ASN A 94 -16.38 -10.27 20.69
N TYR A 95 -16.86 -10.43 19.46
CA TYR A 95 -16.20 -11.22 18.41
C TYR A 95 -15.16 -10.43 17.59
N LYS A 96 -15.04 -9.10 17.80
CA LYS A 96 -14.04 -8.30 17.09
C LYS A 96 -12.60 -8.79 17.32
N PRO A 97 -12.14 -9.11 18.55
CA PRO A 97 -10.80 -9.68 18.75
C PRO A 97 -10.60 -11.00 18.00
N VAL A 98 -11.61 -11.87 18.00
CA VAL A 98 -11.56 -13.14 17.26
C VAL A 98 -11.42 -12.89 15.75
N PHE A 99 -12.19 -11.95 15.20
CA PHE A 99 -12.06 -11.52 13.80
C PHE A 99 -10.63 -11.05 13.49
N MET A 100 -10.04 -10.21 14.34
CA MET A 100 -8.69 -9.69 14.14
C MET A 100 -7.61 -10.78 14.25
N ILE A 101 -7.78 -11.74 15.15
CA ILE A 101 -6.87 -12.90 15.27
C ILE A 101 -6.96 -13.78 14.02
N LEU A 102 -8.16 -14.12 13.57
CA LEU A 102 -8.35 -14.90 12.35
C LEU A 102 -7.79 -14.19 11.12
N LEU A 103 -7.98 -12.88 11.02
CA LEU A 103 -7.40 -12.07 9.98
C LEU A 103 -5.86 -12.12 10.02
N ALA A 104 -5.25 -11.97 11.19
CA ALA A 104 -3.80 -12.05 11.35
C ALA A 104 -3.25 -13.42 10.94
N VAL A 105 -3.90 -14.48 11.38
CA VAL A 105 -3.57 -15.86 10.97
C VAL A 105 -3.68 -16.02 9.45
N TRP A 106 -4.76 -15.49 8.86
CA TRP A 106 -4.96 -15.51 7.41
C TRP A 106 -3.83 -14.79 6.67
N PHE A 107 -3.46 -13.58 7.08
CA PHE A 107 -2.35 -12.86 6.47
C PHE A 107 -0.99 -13.55 6.64
N MET A 108 -0.76 -14.22 7.77
CA MET A 108 0.51 -14.93 8.02
C MET A 108 0.63 -16.24 7.23
N TYR A 109 -0.45 -16.96 7.01
CA TYR A 109 -0.44 -18.31 6.44
C TYR A 109 -1.17 -18.44 5.10
N GLY A 110 -1.88 -17.41 4.65
CA GLY A 110 -2.65 -17.41 3.41
C GLY A 110 -1.81 -17.22 2.13
N ASN A 111 -0.49 -17.19 2.23
CA ASN A 111 0.45 -16.97 1.12
C ASN A 111 0.53 -18.18 0.16
N ILE A 112 -0.59 -18.58 -0.41
CA ILE A 112 -0.68 -19.76 -1.29
C ILE A 112 -0.14 -19.45 -2.70
N SER A 113 -0.17 -18.16 -3.10
CA SER A 113 0.24 -17.70 -4.43
C SER A 113 0.88 -16.33 -4.36
N LEU A 114 1.71 -16.01 -5.37
CA LEU A 114 2.32 -14.69 -5.57
C LEU A 114 1.31 -13.53 -5.74
N TYR A 115 0.09 -13.86 -6.12
CA TYR A 115 -0.95 -12.90 -6.50
C TYR A 115 -2.09 -12.82 -5.50
N THR A 116 -1.95 -13.41 -4.31
CA THR A 116 -2.97 -13.30 -3.27
C THR A 116 -2.86 -11.95 -2.54
N THR A 117 -3.98 -11.48 -2.00
CA THR A 117 -4.04 -10.23 -1.21
C THR A 117 -3.09 -10.28 -0.02
N GLU A 118 -2.95 -11.45 0.61
CA GLU A 118 -2.08 -11.69 1.76
C GLU A 118 -0.61 -11.52 1.39
N THR A 119 -0.19 -12.08 0.24
CA THR A 119 1.17 -11.92 -0.26
C THR A 119 1.47 -10.45 -0.56
N PHE A 120 0.57 -9.75 -1.25
CA PHE A 120 0.74 -8.32 -1.51
C PHE A 120 0.79 -7.50 -0.20
N ALA A 121 -0.09 -7.79 0.75
CA ALA A 121 -0.15 -7.05 2.00
C ALA A 121 1.05 -7.30 2.92
N MET A 122 1.64 -8.50 2.91
CA MET A 122 2.71 -8.87 3.86
C MET A 122 4.11 -8.78 3.27
N THR A 123 4.27 -9.10 1.99
CA THR A 123 5.60 -9.18 1.37
C THR A 123 5.88 -8.08 0.36
N ARG A 124 4.88 -7.33 -0.08
CA ARG A 124 4.99 -6.27 -1.10
C ARG A 124 4.38 -4.93 -0.66
N THR A 125 4.39 -4.66 0.64
CA THR A 125 3.81 -3.44 1.23
C THR A 125 4.44 -2.15 0.70
N TRP A 126 5.67 -2.19 0.21
CA TRP A 126 6.38 -1.05 -0.38
C TRP A 126 6.03 -0.78 -1.84
N GLN A 127 5.28 -1.66 -2.49
CA GLN A 127 4.83 -1.48 -3.87
C GLN A 127 3.42 -0.88 -3.90
N GLY A 128 3.11 -0.09 -4.93
CA GLY A 128 1.75 0.44 -5.16
C GLY A 128 0.70 -0.68 -5.21
N LYS A 129 1.00 -1.80 -5.87
CA LYS A 129 0.12 -2.99 -5.91
C LYS A 129 -0.20 -3.54 -4.52
N GLY A 130 0.78 -3.55 -3.61
CA GLY A 130 0.59 -3.97 -2.22
C GLY A 130 -0.30 -3.02 -1.45
N LEU A 131 -0.11 -1.72 -1.64
CA LEU A 131 -0.98 -0.68 -1.06
C LEU A 131 -2.41 -0.77 -1.62
N MET A 132 -2.56 -1.00 -2.94
CA MET A 132 -3.86 -1.19 -3.57
C MET A 132 -4.60 -2.37 -2.93
N ALA A 133 -3.98 -3.55 -2.90
CA ALA A 133 -4.61 -4.77 -2.41
C ALA A 133 -4.85 -4.75 -0.89
N GLY A 134 -3.86 -4.30 -0.11
CA GLY A 134 -3.90 -4.35 1.35
C GLY A 134 -4.65 -3.21 2.02
N MET A 135 -4.72 -2.04 1.39
CA MET A 135 -5.27 -0.83 2.01
C MET A 135 -6.37 -0.17 1.19
N VAL A 136 -6.13 0.11 -0.08
CA VAL A 136 -7.09 0.92 -0.88
C VAL A 136 -8.38 0.16 -1.12
N ILE A 137 -8.33 -1.10 -1.54
CA ILE A 137 -9.51 -1.93 -1.74
C ILE A 137 -10.29 -2.14 -0.42
N PRO A 138 -9.68 -2.53 0.71
CA PRO A 138 -10.36 -2.60 1.99
C PRO A 138 -10.93 -1.25 2.47
N ALA A 139 -10.21 -0.13 2.24
CA ALA A 139 -10.71 1.20 2.58
C ALA A 139 -11.90 1.61 1.72
N LEU A 140 -11.92 1.24 0.44
CA LEU A 140 -13.06 1.42 -0.45
C LEU A 140 -14.28 0.65 0.07
N PHE A 141 -14.09 -0.62 0.42
CA PHE A 141 -15.15 -1.43 1.03
C PHE A 141 -15.66 -0.82 2.34
N LEU A 142 -14.76 -0.37 3.21
CA LEU A 142 -15.12 0.31 4.45
C LEU A 142 -15.92 1.60 4.20
N SER A 143 -15.50 2.42 3.24
CA SER A 143 -16.21 3.67 2.90
C SER A 143 -17.61 3.40 2.36
N LEU A 144 -17.78 2.35 1.55
CA LEU A 144 -19.10 1.90 1.07
C LEU A 144 -19.99 1.40 2.22
N LEU A 145 -19.43 0.67 3.20
CA LEU A 145 -20.18 0.26 4.40
C LEU A 145 -20.66 1.48 5.21
N TYR A 146 -19.85 2.52 5.33
CA TYR A 146 -20.25 3.76 5.98
C TYR A 146 -21.36 4.47 5.21
N LEU A 147 -21.20 4.64 3.89
CA LEU A 147 -22.21 5.29 3.05
C LEU A 147 -23.54 4.55 3.03
N ALA A 148 -23.53 3.21 3.08
CA ALA A 148 -24.75 2.43 3.16
C ALA A 148 -25.52 2.64 4.47
N GLN A 149 -24.83 3.05 5.55
CA GLN A 149 -25.44 3.33 6.85
C GLN A 149 -25.79 4.82 7.04
N GLU A 150 -25.01 5.73 6.48
CA GLU A 150 -25.10 7.18 6.68
C GLU A 150 -24.92 7.94 5.34
N THR A 151 -25.87 7.80 4.43
CA THR A 151 -25.81 8.38 3.08
C THR A 151 -25.73 9.92 3.04
N THR A 152 -26.14 10.61 4.10
CA THR A 152 -26.18 12.08 4.17
C THR A 152 -24.90 12.71 4.71
N SER A 153 -23.93 11.92 5.19
CA SER A 153 -22.70 12.43 5.77
C SER A 153 -21.72 12.90 4.69
N GLN A 154 -21.47 14.22 4.62
CA GLN A 154 -20.46 14.79 3.71
C GLN A 154 -19.06 14.24 3.95
N GLY A 155 -18.69 13.99 5.23
CA GLY A 155 -17.39 13.41 5.57
C GLY A 155 -17.19 12.02 4.99
N MET A 156 -18.24 11.19 4.95
CA MET A 156 -18.16 9.85 4.35
C MET A 156 -18.03 9.91 2.82
N TRP A 157 -18.70 10.85 2.17
CA TRP A 157 -18.51 11.08 0.73
C TRP A 157 -17.11 11.58 0.41
N MET A 158 -16.55 12.48 1.21
CA MET A 158 -15.15 12.91 1.05
C MET A 158 -14.17 11.75 1.22
N LEU A 159 -14.36 10.91 2.24
CA LEU A 159 -13.53 9.71 2.44
C LEU A 159 -13.60 8.80 1.20
N PHE A 160 -14.80 8.51 0.71
CA PHE A 160 -14.99 7.69 -0.49
C PHE A 160 -14.26 8.27 -1.71
N ILE A 161 -14.40 9.58 -1.96
CA ILE A 161 -13.71 10.24 -3.07
C ILE A 161 -12.18 10.16 -2.91
N CYS A 162 -11.66 10.43 -1.71
CA CYS A 162 -10.22 10.33 -1.42
C CYS A 162 -9.69 8.91 -1.68
N VAL A 163 -10.44 7.88 -1.28
CA VAL A 163 -10.05 6.48 -1.53
C VAL A 163 -10.10 6.16 -3.02
N CYS A 164 -11.12 6.63 -3.76
CA CYS A 164 -11.18 6.46 -5.22
C CYS A 164 -10.00 7.15 -5.93
N VAL A 165 -9.65 8.36 -5.51
CA VAL A 165 -8.48 9.06 -6.05
C VAL A 165 -7.20 8.30 -5.72
N SER A 166 -7.05 7.80 -4.48
CA SER A 166 -5.89 6.99 -4.08
C SER A 166 -5.75 5.72 -4.93
N ALA A 167 -6.87 5.13 -5.37
CA ALA A 167 -6.87 3.95 -6.24
C ALA A 167 -6.26 4.19 -7.62
N VAL A 168 -6.28 5.44 -8.11
CA VAL A 168 -5.66 5.79 -9.41
C VAL A 168 -4.14 5.84 -9.30
N PHE A 169 -3.62 6.10 -8.11
CA PHE A 169 -2.19 6.32 -7.85
C PHE A 169 -1.51 5.15 -7.09
N ALA A 170 -2.20 4.07 -6.82
CA ALA A 170 -1.68 2.92 -6.07
C ALA A 170 -1.04 1.84 -6.95
#